data_8c999570074d28b0deb11f2a6d53d163
#
_entry.id   8c999570074d28b0deb11f2a6d53d163
#
_cell.length_a   1.000
_cell.length_b   1.000
_cell.length_c   1.000
_cell.angle_alpha   90.00
_cell.angle_beta   90.00
_cell.angle_gamma   90.00
#
_symmetry.space_group_name_H-M   'P 1'
#
loop_
_entity.id
_entity.type
_entity.pdbx_description
1 polymer ?
#
loop_
_entity_poly.entity_id
_entity_poly.type
_entity_poly.pdbx_seq_one_letter_code
_entity_poly.pdbx_strand_id
1 'polypeptide(L)'
;QIVTEGAANFGAWVPSISVVEAPYVWRDAAHLQKAMSGPVGQKFNDTLVKARGMRILGTTYYGTRHITTTSKEVKSPADMVGFKLRVPENDVFKAMAEAWGAKPTPMNFGELYLALKQNVVDGQENPLPTIKSGKFDEVQKYLVLSGHIITPRLVVVNEAFWQGLSAADRKLLEDAIRAGIAWQDEELAKQEKSLVDTFRAAGMTVITPDANAFRAPVLAKVPKLFEAKWGAGT
;
A
#
# COMPACT_ATOMS: atom_id res chain seq x y z
N GLN A 1 -21.19 -0.04 7.74
CA GLN A 1 -20.96 -1.13 8.71
C GLN A 1 -19.61 -1.84 8.44
N ILE A 2 -19.25 -2.06 7.17
CA ILE A 2 -17.99 -2.71 6.77
C ILE A 2 -17.24 -1.76 5.84
N VAL A 3 -15.92 -1.70 5.97
CA VAL A 3 -15.03 -0.95 5.10
C VAL A 3 -13.79 -1.79 4.78
N THR A 4 -13.23 -1.58 3.59
CA THR A 4 -11.94 -2.14 3.19
C THR A 4 -10.99 -0.99 2.91
N GLU A 5 -9.90 -0.88 3.71
CA GLU A 5 -9.00 0.28 3.63
C GLU A 5 -7.54 -0.12 3.90
N GLY A 6 -6.59 0.70 3.42
CA GLY A 6 -5.16 0.53 3.68
C GLY A 6 -4.84 0.58 5.17
N ALA A 7 -3.97 -0.32 5.61
CA ALA A 7 -3.64 -0.45 7.02
C ALA A 7 -3.06 0.84 7.62
N ALA A 8 -2.26 1.58 6.85
CA ALA A 8 -1.62 2.81 7.32
C ALA A 8 -2.64 3.92 7.67
N ASN A 9 -3.83 3.93 7.06
CA ASN A 9 -4.87 4.90 7.37
C ASN A 9 -5.45 4.70 8.78
N PHE A 10 -5.46 3.47 9.29
CA PHE A 10 -5.82 3.19 10.69
C PHE A 10 -4.74 3.67 11.68
N GLY A 11 -3.54 3.97 11.19
CA GLY A 11 -2.46 4.54 11.99
C GLY A 11 -2.77 5.90 12.62
N ALA A 12 -3.75 6.64 12.10
CA ALA A 12 -4.27 7.87 12.72
C ALA A 12 -4.90 7.60 14.11
N TRP A 13 -5.40 6.40 14.33
CA TRP A 13 -6.05 5.99 15.58
C TRP A 13 -5.22 4.99 16.40
N VAL A 14 -4.51 4.10 15.71
CA VAL A 14 -3.64 3.09 16.30
C VAL A 14 -2.30 3.16 15.57
N PRO A 15 -1.38 4.04 15.99
CA PRO A 15 -0.15 4.34 15.27
C PRO A 15 0.69 3.10 14.89
N SER A 16 0.70 2.08 15.74
CA SER A 16 1.43 0.83 15.48
C SER A 16 0.93 0.05 14.27
N ILE A 17 -0.35 0.19 13.87
CA ILE A 17 -0.88 -0.51 12.68
C ILE A 17 -0.23 0.00 11.38
N SER A 18 0.25 1.24 11.35
CA SER A 18 0.89 1.78 10.15
C SER A 18 2.16 1.02 9.73
N VAL A 19 2.79 0.26 10.62
CA VAL A 19 3.93 -0.61 10.29
C VAL A 19 3.59 -1.66 9.24
N VAL A 20 2.32 -2.06 9.15
CA VAL A 20 1.86 -3.09 8.19
C VAL A 20 1.99 -2.60 6.73
N GLU A 21 2.01 -1.30 6.49
CA GLU A 21 2.32 -0.69 5.18
C GLU A 21 3.71 -0.02 5.16
N ALA A 22 4.60 -0.35 6.10
CA ALA A 22 5.96 0.15 6.03
C ALA A 22 6.68 -0.39 4.78
N PRO A 23 7.47 0.45 4.09
CA PRO A 23 8.21 0.00 2.93
C PRO A 23 9.15 -1.14 3.27
N TYR A 24 9.17 -2.18 2.43
CA TYR A 24 10.06 -3.35 2.53
C TYR A 24 9.89 -4.21 3.79
N VAL A 25 8.80 -4.04 4.55
CA VAL A 25 8.52 -4.85 5.76
C VAL A 25 8.17 -6.30 5.41
N TRP A 26 7.51 -6.52 4.27
CA TRP A 26 7.12 -7.84 3.81
C TRP A 26 8.04 -8.36 2.70
N ARG A 27 8.36 -9.65 2.73
CA ARG A 27 9.12 -10.31 1.66
C ARG A 27 8.25 -10.60 0.44
N ASP A 28 7.02 -11.03 0.69
CA ASP A 28 6.02 -11.39 -0.29
C ASP A 28 4.61 -11.36 0.33
N ALA A 29 3.58 -11.54 -0.50
CA ALA A 29 2.18 -11.57 -0.06
C ALA A 29 1.90 -12.72 0.93
N ALA A 30 2.55 -13.86 0.78
CA ALA A 30 2.38 -15.00 1.69
C ALA A 30 2.92 -14.68 3.10
N HIS A 31 4.06 -13.98 3.19
CA HIS A 31 4.61 -13.51 4.46
C HIS A 31 3.66 -12.53 5.15
N LEU A 32 3.09 -11.57 4.41
CA LEU A 32 2.07 -10.66 4.91
C LEU A 32 0.87 -11.43 5.47
N GLN A 33 0.28 -12.34 4.67
CA GLN A 33 -0.90 -13.11 5.07
C GLN A 33 -0.64 -13.98 6.30
N LYS A 34 0.52 -14.63 6.37
CA LYS A 34 0.92 -15.43 7.54
C LYS A 34 1.04 -14.59 8.81
N ALA A 35 1.62 -13.40 8.72
CA ALA A 35 1.75 -12.51 9.87
C ALA A 35 0.40 -11.96 10.33
N MET A 36 -0.45 -11.54 9.38
CA MET A 36 -1.74 -10.92 9.70
C MET A 36 -2.82 -11.92 10.12
N SER A 37 -2.72 -13.18 9.75
CA SER A 37 -3.58 -14.28 10.25
C SER A 37 -3.10 -14.85 11.59
N GLY A 38 -1.93 -14.44 12.08
CA GLY A 38 -1.33 -14.91 13.31
C GLY A 38 -1.45 -13.93 14.48
N PRO A 39 -0.60 -14.11 15.53
CA PRO A 39 -0.63 -13.28 16.75
C PRO A 39 -0.46 -11.78 16.49
N VAL A 40 0.28 -11.39 15.44
CA VAL A 40 0.47 -9.98 15.07
C VAL A 40 -0.86 -9.36 14.65
N GLY A 41 -1.58 -10.00 13.72
CA GLY A 41 -2.89 -9.52 13.28
C GLY A 41 -3.92 -9.52 14.44
N GLN A 42 -3.89 -10.53 15.31
CA GLN A 42 -4.75 -10.55 16.49
C GLN A 42 -4.47 -9.36 17.43
N LYS A 43 -3.21 -9.05 17.69
CA LYS A 43 -2.84 -7.88 18.51
C LYS A 43 -3.35 -6.57 17.90
N PHE A 44 -3.24 -6.41 16.60
CA PHE A 44 -3.78 -5.22 15.92
C PHE A 44 -5.31 -5.18 15.99
N ASN A 45 -5.98 -6.31 15.79
CA ASN A 45 -7.42 -6.41 15.95
C ASN A 45 -7.86 -5.96 17.34
N ASP A 46 -7.28 -6.53 18.41
CA ASP A 46 -7.66 -6.20 19.79
C ASP A 46 -7.41 -4.72 20.13
N THR A 47 -6.31 -4.19 19.63
CA THR A 47 -5.98 -2.77 19.82
C THR A 47 -6.99 -1.87 19.10
N LEU A 48 -7.39 -2.19 17.86
CA LEU A 48 -8.33 -1.41 17.08
C LEU A 48 -9.75 -1.50 17.65
N VAL A 49 -10.16 -2.66 18.11
CA VAL A 49 -11.44 -2.86 18.83
C VAL A 49 -11.48 -1.97 20.07
N LYS A 50 -10.43 -2.01 20.90
CA LYS A 50 -10.35 -1.21 22.13
C LYS A 50 -10.31 0.29 21.85
N ALA A 51 -9.57 0.71 20.84
CA ALA A 51 -9.37 2.14 20.55
C ALA A 51 -10.55 2.79 19.85
N ARG A 52 -11.26 2.05 18.98
CA ARG A 52 -12.26 2.62 18.06
C ARG A 52 -13.52 1.79 17.85
N GLY A 53 -13.67 0.68 18.51
CA GLY A 53 -14.82 -0.20 18.27
C GLY A 53 -14.86 -0.72 16.84
N MET A 54 -13.71 -1.05 16.27
CA MET A 54 -13.56 -1.59 14.93
C MET A 54 -12.86 -2.93 15.00
N ARG A 55 -13.41 -3.95 14.34
CA ARG A 55 -12.89 -5.31 14.29
C ARG A 55 -12.33 -5.63 12.92
N ILE A 56 -11.13 -6.18 12.86
CA ILE A 56 -10.54 -6.70 11.63
C ILE A 56 -11.08 -8.12 11.40
N LEU A 57 -11.78 -8.33 10.27
CA LEU A 57 -12.29 -9.65 9.86
C LEU A 57 -11.34 -10.38 8.91
N GLY A 58 -10.41 -9.65 8.30
CA GLY A 58 -9.42 -10.23 7.42
C GLY A 58 -8.50 -9.19 6.81
N THR A 59 -7.46 -9.69 6.16
CA THR A 59 -6.49 -8.86 5.43
C THR A 59 -6.39 -9.40 4.02
N THR A 60 -6.58 -8.54 3.02
CA THR A 60 -6.42 -8.91 1.61
C THR A 60 -5.16 -8.26 1.03
N TYR A 61 -4.54 -8.91 0.07
CA TYR A 61 -3.47 -8.37 -0.74
C TYR A 61 -4.04 -7.38 -1.75
N TYR A 62 -3.55 -6.15 -1.75
CA TYR A 62 -3.99 -5.10 -2.68
C TYR A 62 -3.03 -4.90 -3.84
N GLY A 63 -1.84 -5.45 -3.75
CA GLY A 63 -0.81 -5.42 -4.78
C GLY A 63 0.53 -4.87 -4.29
N THR A 64 1.54 -5.11 -5.11
CA THR A 64 2.88 -4.55 -4.92
C THR A 64 2.96 -3.19 -5.59
N ARG A 65 3.43 -2.18 -4.86
CA ARG A 65 3.48 -0.80 -5.33
C ARG A 65 4.75 -0.52 -6.13
N HIS A 66 4.56 0.24 -7.19
CA HIS A 66 5.59 0.65 -8.15
C HIS A 66 5.45 2.13 -8.44
N ILE A 67 6.53 2.75 -8.93
CA ILE A 67 6.54 4.18 -9.28
C ILE A 67 6.20 4.34 -10.76
N THR A 68 5.42 5.36 -11.11
CA THR A 68 5.31 5.83 -12.49
C THR A 68 5.75 7.29 -12.59
N THR A 69 6.30 7.67 -13.73
CA THR A 69 6.81 9.03 -13.96
C THR A 69 6.43 9.55 -15.35
N THR A 70 6.24 10.88 -15.47
CA THR A 70 5.85 11.52 -16.72
C THR A 70 7.03 11.64 -17.70
N SER A 71 8.16 12.19 -17.27
CA SER A 71 9.22 12.59 -18.19
C SER A 71 10.61 12.07 -17.82
N LYS A 72 10.82 11.62 -16.58
CA LYS A 72 12.13 11.26 -16.07
C LYS A 72 12.27 9.74 -15.93
N GLU A 73 13.31 9.17 -16.49
CA GLU A 73 13.73 7.81 -16.15
C GLU A 73 14.29 7.79 -14.72
N VAL A 74 13.70 6.98 -13.87
CA VAL A 74 14.14 6.80 -12.49
C VAL A 74 14.75 5.41 -12.37
N LYS A 75 16.06 5.33 -12.21
CA LYS A 75 16.84 4.07 -12.06
C LYS A 75 17.37 3.89 -10.65
N SER A 76 17.46 4.97 -9.89
CA SER A 76 17.98 4.99 -8.52
C SER A 76 17.35 6.13 -7.71
N PRO A 77 17.49 6.15 -6.37
CA PRO A 77 17.07 7.27 -5.54
C PRO A 77 17.73 8.61 -5.90
N ALA A 78 18.94 8.60 -6.48
CA ALA A 78 19.60 9.81 -6.93
C ALA A 78 18.77 10.55 -8.01
N ASP A 79 18.03 9.79 -8.81
CA ASP A 79 17.12 10.35 -9.81
C ASP A 79 15.86 10.96 -9.20
N MET A 80 15.56 10.63 -7.94
CA MET A 80 14.40 11.15 -7.20
C MET A 80 14.67 12.49 -6.51
N VAL A 81 15.91 12.97 -6.50
CA VAL A 81 16.25 14.25 -5.83
C VAL A 81 15.46 15.40 -6.46
N GLY A 82 14.64 16.06 -5.62
CA GLY A 82 13.76 17.16 -6.01
C GLY A 82 12.51 16.77 -6.80
N PHE A 83 12.33 15.47 -7.12
CA PHE A 83 11.17 14.92 -7.83
C PHE A 83 9.89 15.07 -7.01
N LYS A 84 8.86 15.69 -7.56
CA LYS A 84 7.55 15.82 -6.91
C LYS A 84 6.79 14.49 -7.02
N LEU A 85 6.95 13.64 -6.03
CA LEU A 85 6.25 12.36 -5.97
C LEU A 85 4.92 12.53 -5.27
N ARG A 86 3.81 12.29 -5.98
CA ARG A 86 2.53 12.20 -5.30
C ARG A 86 2.51 10.95 -4.43
N VAL A 87 2.10 11.13 -3.20
CA VAL A 87 1.86 10.05 -2.25
C VAL A 87 0.47 10.20 -1.61
N PRO A 88 -0.12 9.15 -1.03
CA PRO A 88 -1.29 9.29 -0.16
C PRO A 88 -1.00 10.22 1.02
N GLU A 89 -2.04 10.80 1.62
CA GLU A 89 -1.94 11.63 2.83
C GLU A 89 -1.59 10.78 4.06
N ASN A 90 -0.37 10.27 4.08
CA ASN A 90 0.11 9.33 5.10
C ASN A 90 1.58 9.58 5.41
N ASP A 91 1.93 9.62 6.70
CA ASP A 91 3.28 9.96 7.14
C ASP A 91 4.33 8.92 6.72
N VAL A 92 3.97 7.63 6.67
CA VAL A 92 4.90 6.56 6.25
C VAL A 92 5.31 6.75 4.79
N PHE A 93 4.34 7.07 3.91
CA PHE A 93 4.60 7.30 2.49
C PHE A 93 5.39 8.60 2.26
N LYS A 94 5.12 9.66 3.04
CA LYS A 94 5.92 10.89 3.01
C LYS A 94 7.36 10.62 3.39
N ALA A 95 7.59 9.93 4.52
CA ALA A 95 8.93 9.61 4.99
C ALA A 95 9.71 8.71 4.01
N MET A 96 9.02 7.78 3.34
CA MET A 96 9.62 6.96 2.27
C MET A 96 10.09 7.83 1.10
N ALA A 97 9.24 8.72 0.60
CA ALA A 97 9.60 9.62 -0.50
C ALA A 97 10.79 10.53 -0.15
N GLU A 98 10.79 11.08 1.06
CA GLU A 98 11.91 11.89 1.59
C GLU A 98 13.19 11.07 1.76
N ALA A 99 13.08 9.78 2.11
CA ALA A 99 14.24 8.91 2.20
C ALA A 99 14.93 8.72 0.84
N TRP A 100 14.17 8.76 -0.25
CA TRP A 100 14.69 8.74 -1.63
C TRP A 100 15.15 10.12 -2.13
N GLY A 101 14.99 11.19 -1.35
CA GLY A 101 15.31 12.56 -1.75
C GLY A 101 14.21 13.23 -2.58
N ALA A 102 13.07 12.58 -2.76
CA ALA A 102 11.92 13.18 -3.43
C ALA A 102 11.23 14.23 -2.55
N LYS A 103 10.42 15.07 -3.20
CA LYS A 103 9.49 15.99 -2.54
C LYS A 103 8.11 15.34 -2.49
N PRO A 104 7.68 14.78 -1.34
CA PRO A 104 6.35 14.22 -1.25
C PRO A 104 5.29 15.31 -1.47
N THR A 105 4.32 15.01 -2.30
CA THR A 105 3.18 15.90 -2.60
C THR A 105 1.90 15.13 -2.26
N PRO A 106 1.47 15.15 -0.98
CA PRO A 106 0.26 14.45 -0.55
C PRO A 106 -0.97 15.00 -1.26
N MET A 107 -1.83 14.08 -1.73
CA MET A 107 -3.01 14.47 -2.50
C MET A 107 -4.02 13.32 -2.54
N ASN A 108 -5.32 13.65 -2.54
CA ASN A 108 -6.38 12.66 -2.69
C ASN A 108 -6.29 11.92 -4.03
N PHE A 109 -6.68 10.63 -4.03
CA PHE A 109 -6.60 9.78 -5.22
C PHE A 109 -7.45 10.32 -6.39
N GLY A 110 -8.61 10.90 -6.11
CA GLY A 110 -9.51 11.45 -7.14
C GLY A 110 -8.92 12.63 -7.92
N GLU A 111 -7.94 13.34 -7.38
CA GLU A 111 -7.27 14.48 -8.02
C GLU A 111 -6.05 14.06 -8.86
N LEU A 112 -5.58 12.82 -8.64
CA LEU A 112 -4.27 12.38 -9.12
C LEU A 112 -4.14 12.38 -10.64
N TYR A 113 -5.14 11.86 -11.38
CA TYR A 113 -5.06 11.80 -12.85
C TYR A 113 -4.85 13.19 -13.47
N LEU A 114 -5.62 14.19 -13.02
CA LEU A 114 -5.48 15.56 -13.51
C LEU A 114 -4.15 16.18 -13.09
N ALA A 115 -3.69 15.93 -11.87
CA ALA A 115 -2.41 16.44 -11.39
C ALA A 115 -1.23 15.88 -12.21
N LEU A 116 -1.27 14.59 -12.57
CA LEU A 116 -0.28 13.97 -13.47
C LEU A 116 -0.36 14.55 -14.87
N LYS A 117 -1.56 14.67 -15.44
CA LYS A 117 -1.79 15.21 -16.79
C LYS A 117 -1.32 16.65 -16.92
N GLN A 118 -1.47 17.45 -15.87
CA GLN A 118 -1.08 18.87 -15.82
C GLN A 118 0.36 19.08 -15.33
N ASN A 119 1.12 18.02 -15.04
CA ASN A 119 2.48 18.07 -14.49
C ASN A 119 2.58 18.86 -13.17
N VAL A 120 1.52 18.86 -12.34
CA VAL A 120 1.55 19.39 -10.98
C VAL A 120 2.49 18.52 -10.11
N VAL A 121 2.47 17.23 -10.37
CA VAL A 121 3.42 16.23 -9.83
C VAL A 121 4.15 15.53 -10.98
N ASP A 122 5.37 15.08 -10.72
CA ASP A 122 6.23 14.44 -11.72
C ASP A 122 5.94 12.94 -11.86
N GLY A 123 5.29 12.36 -10.84
CA GLY A 123 4.92 10.96 -10.82
C GLY A 123 4.15 10.58 -9.57
N GLN A 124 3.84 9.30 -9.49
CA GLN A 124 3.08 8.69 -8.39
C GLN A 124 3.58 7.28 -8.12
N GLU A 125 3.05 6.63 -7.09
CA GLU A 125 3.31 5.23 -6.74
C GLU A 125 1.99 4.52 -6.39
N ASN A 126 1.76 3.35 -6.95
CA ASN A 126 0.60 2.49 -6.71
C ASN A 126 0.86 1.05 -7.19
N PRO A 127 0.01 0.08 -6.81
CA PRO A 127 -0.02 -1.24 -7.44
C PRO A 127 -0.40 -1.17 -8.92
N LEU A 128 0.08 -2.13 -9.71
CA LEU A 128 -0.17 -2.19 -11.16
C LEU A 128 -1.66 -2.14 -11.52
N PRO A 129 -2.57 -2.89 -10.86
CA PRO A 129 -4.00 -2.80 -11.14
C PRO A 129 -4.58 -1.40 -10.88
N THR A 130 -4.09 -0.72 -9.84
CA THR A 130 -4.51 0.65 -9.53
C THR A 130 -4.00 1.65 -10.57
N ILE A 131 -2.76 1.48 -11.06
CA ILE A 131 -2.23 2.29 -12.16
C ILE A 131 -3.12 2.15 -13.40
N LYS A 132 -3.55 0.92 -13.70
CA LYS A 132 -4.42 0.64 -14.86
C LYS A 132 -5.83 1.20 -14.68
N SER A 133 -6.48 0.94 -13.54
CA SER A 133 -7.83 1.43 -13.27
C SER A 133 -7.90 2.97 -13.16
N GLY A 134 -6.84 3.59 -12.65
CA GLY A 134 -6.68 5.05 -12.61
C GLY A 134 -6.28 5.68 -13.95
N LYS A 135 -6.07 4.86 -14.99
CA LYS A 135 -5.64 5.29 -16.33
C LYS A 135 -4.34 6.10 -16.33
N PHE A 136 -3.46 5.82 -15.36
CA PHE A 136 -2.21 6.58 -15.26
C PHE A 136 -1.25 6.24 -16.40
N ASP A 137 -1.40 5.09 -17.04
CA ASP A 137 -0.69 4.71 -18.26
C ASP A 137 -0.97 5.65 -19.46
N GLU A 138 -2.06 6.43 -19.44
CA GLU A 138 -2.35 7.44 -20.46
C GLU A 138 -1.54 8.73 -20.28
N VAL A 139 -1.05 8.99 -19.07
CA VAL A 139 -0.41 10.26 -18.66
C VAL A 139 0.98 10.08 -18.06
N GLN A 140 1.46 8.84 -17.96
CA GLN A 140 2.78 8.49 -17.42
C GLN A 140 3.56 7.69 -18.46
N LYS A 141 4.83 8.05 -18.68
CA LYS A 141 5.68 7.45 -19.70
C LYS A 141 6.49 6.25 -19.20
N TYR A 142 6.87 6.28 -17.94
CA TYR A 142 7.77 5.28 -17.36
C TYR A 142 7.07 4.53 -16.22
N LEU A 143 7.28 3.22 -16.18
CA LEU A 143 6.93 2.35 -15.06
C LEU A 143 8.22 1.81 -14.43
N VAL A 144 8.47 2.14 -13.17
CA VAL A 144 9.64 1.72 -12.42
C VAL A 144 9.23 0.62 -11.45
N LEU A 145 9.68 -0.59 -11.67
CA LEU A 145 9.33 -1.79 -10.88
C LEU A 145 10.09 -1.80 -9.54
N SER A 146 9.84 -0.79 -8.71
CA SER A 146 10.52 -0.59 -7.42
C SER A 146 10.12 -1.58 -6.33
N GLY A 147 8.91 -2.13 -6.38
CA GLY A 147 8.42 -3.14 -5.45
C GLY A 147 8.50 -2.73 -3.97
N HIS A 148 8.34 -1.47 -3.67
CA HIS A 148 8.71 -0.87 -2.39
C HIS A 148 7.73 -1.14 -1.25
N ILE A 149 6.45 -1.41 -1.55
CA ILE A 149 5.44 -1.78 -0.55
C ILE A 149 4.58 -2.92 -1.09
N ILE A 150 4.45 -3.98 -0.32
CA ILE A 150 3.41 -4.99 -0.48
C ILE A 150 2.22 -4.52 0.34
N THR A 151 1.16 -4.08 -0.35
CA THR A 151 0.06 -3.35 0.27
C THR A 151 -1.02 -4.29 0.79
N PRO A 152 -1.29 -4.30 2.10
CA PRO A 152 -2.49 -4.93 2.64
C PRO A 152 -3.67 -3.97 2.61
N ARG A 153 -4.88 -4.52 2.52
CA ARG A 153 -6.10 -3.84 2.96
C ARG A 153 -6.76 -4.62 4.07
N LEU A 154 -7.20 -3.92 5.10
CA LEU A 154 -7.93 -4.50 6.22
C LEU A 154 -9.42 -4.45 5.91
N VAL A 155 -10.09 -5.60 6.02
CA VAL A 155 -11.55 -5.68 6.02
C VAL A 155 -12.01 -5.47 7.44
N VAL A 156 -12.65 -4.34 7.71
CA VAL A 156 -12.98 -3.90 9.06
C VAL A 156 -14.48 -3.73 9.20
N VAL A 157 -15.04 -4.21 10.32
CA VAL A 157 -16.45 -4.07 10.68
C VAL A 157 -16.59 -3.26 11.97
N ASN A 158 -17.70 -2.53 12.10
CA ASN A 158 -18.08 -1.90 13.36
C ASN A 158 -18.32 -2.97 14.44
N GLU A 159 -17.68 -2.86 15.59
CA GLU A 159 -17.72 -3.85 16.66
C GLU A 159 -19.13 -4.01 17.26
N ALA A 160 -19.86 -2.90 17.45
CA ALA A 160 -21.22 -2.98 17.99
C ALA A 160 -22.17 -3.71 17.03
N PHE A 161 -22.05 -3.45 15.72
CA PHE A 161 -22.77 -4.21 14.71
C PHE A 161 -22.41 -5.69 14.74
N TRP A 162 -21.11 -6.01 14.81
CA TRP A 162 -20.62 -7.38 14.90
C TRP A 162 -21.17 -8.12 16.10
N GLN A 163 -21.17 -7.47 17.26
CA GLN A 163 -21.69 -8.06 18.51
C GLN A 163 -23.22 -8.24 18.47
N GLY A 164 -23.94 -7.43 17.70
CA GLY A 164 -25.39 -7.58 17.49
C GLY A 164 -25.79 -8.74 16.58
N LEU A 165 -24.85 -9.33 15.82
CA LEU A 165 -25.13 -10.47 14.95
C LEU A 165 -25.28 -11.78 15.76
N SER A 166 -26.13 -12.68 15.26
CA SER A 166 -26.16 -14.06 15.75
C SER A 166 -24.84 -14.78 15.48
N ALA A 167 -24.56 -15.87 16.19
CA ALA A 167 -23.37 -16.69 15.93
C ALA A 167 -23.36 -17.27 14.51
N ALA A 168 -24.54 -17.60 13.97
CA ALA A 168 -24.70 -18.10 12.62
C ALA A 168 -24.39 -17.01 11.58
N ASP A 169 -24.87 -15.78 11.77
CA ASP A 169 -24.62 -14.66 10.87
C ASP A 169 -23.14 -14.23 10.90
N ARG A 170 -22.51 -14.23 12.08
CA ARG A 170 -21.05 -13.96 12.20
C ARG A 170 -20.27 -14.98 11.39
N LYS A 171 -20.58 -16.26 11.55
CA LYS A 171 -19.89 -17.32 10.81
C LYS A 171 -20.11 -17.19 9.31
N LEU A 172 -21.32 -16.92 8.86
CA LEU A 172 -21.64 -16.70 7.46
C LEU A 172 -20.82 -15.51 6.87
N LEU A 173 -20.76 -14.41 7.62
CA LEU A 173 -20.01 -13.23 7.21
C LEU A 173 -18.49 -13.49 7.16
N GLU A 174 -17.94 -14.18 8.16
CA GLU A 174 -16.53 -14.59 8.17
C GLU A 174 -16.17 -15.49 6.98
N ASP A 175 -17.02 -16.50 6.72
CA ASP A 175 -16.80 -17.44 5.60
C ASP A 175 -16.88 -16.72 4.25
N ALA A 176 -17.84 -15.81 4.06
CA ALA A 176 -17.98 -15.01 2.85
C ALA A 176 -16.79 -14.07 2.63
N ILE A 177 -16.33 -13.39 3.68
CA ILE A 177 -15.16 -12.50 3.60
C ILE A 177 -13.90 -13.31 3.30
N ARG A 178 -13.70 -14.46 3.93
CA ARG A 178 -12.56 -15.34 3.69
C ARG A 178 -12.52 -15.83 2.24
N ALA A 179 -13.67 -16.25 1.72
CA ALA A 179 -13.79 -16.67 0.32
C ALA A 179 -13.50 -15.52 -0.65
N GLY A 180 -14.04 -14.33 -0.36
CA GLY A 180 -13.78 -13.12 -1.14
C GLY A 180 -12.32 -12.69 -1.14
N ILE A 181 -11.64 -12.74 0.01
CA ILE A 181 -10.21 -12.45 0.13
C ILE A 181 -9.40 -13.45 -0.70
N ALA A 182 -9.65 -14.75 -0.56
CA ALA A 182 -8.93 -15.78 -1.30
C ALA A 182 -9.07 -15.59 -2.83
N TRP A 183 -10.28 -15.33 -3.30
CA TRP A 183 -10.53 -15.05 -4.70
C TRP A 183 -9.83 -13.78 -5.19
N GLN A 184 -9.93 -12.68 -4.42
CA GLN A 184 -9.28 -11.42 -4.78
C GLN A 184 -7.76 -11.55 -4.84
N ASP A 185 -7.14 -12.18 -3.85
CA ASP A 185 -5.68 -12.33 -3.79
C ASP A 185 -5.16 -13.15 -4.98
N GLU A 186 -5.89 -14.22 -5.38
CA GLU A 186 -5.55 -15.03 -6.55
C GLU A 186 -5.69 -14.24 -7.86
N GLU A 187 -6.82 -13.54 -8.06
CA GLU A 187 -7.06 -12.74 -9.26
C GLU A 187 -6.08 -11.59 -9.41
N LEU A 188 -5.76 -10.92 -8.30
CA LEU A 188 -4.79 -9.84 -8.31
C LEU A 188 -3.39 -10.33 -8.68
N ALA A 189 -2.95 -11.47 -8.12
CA ALA A 189 -1.66 -12.07 -8.46
C ALA A 189 -1.57 -12.48 -9.95
N LYS A 190 -2.69 -12.91 -10.56
CA LYS A 190 -2.77 -13.17 -12.02
C LYS A 190 -2.65 -11.87 -12.81
N GLN A 191 -3.39 -10.83 -12.41
CA GLN A 191 -3.35 -9.53 -13.07
C GLN A 191 -1.96 -8.88 -13.04
N GLU A 192 -1.28 -8.89 -11.90
CA GLU A 192 0.05 -8.29 -11.78
C GLU A 192 1.06 -8.90 -12.77
N LYS A 193 0.98 -10.21 -13.03
CA LYS A 193 1.87 -10.88 -14.00
C LYS A 193 1.68 -10.39 -15.43
N SER A 194 0.44 -10.05 -15.84
CA SER A 194 0.11 -9.64 -17.21
C SER A 194 0.18 -8.13 -17.42
N LEU A 195 0.02 -7.33 -16.36
CA LEU A 195 -0.07 -5.88 -16.48
C LEU A 195 1.24 -5.21 -16.89
N VAL A 196 2.40 -5.77 -16.54
CA VAL A 196 3.69 -5.25 -17.00
C VAL A 196 3.78 -5.26 -18.54
N ASP A 197 3.36 -6.36 -19.15
CA ASP A 197 3.34 -6.47 -20.63
C ASP A 197 2.24 -5.60 -21.25
N THR A 198 1.10 -5.47 -20.57
CA THR A 198 0.04 -4.53 -20.97
C THR A 198 0.54 -3.10 -21.02
N PHE A 199 1.29 -2.66 -20.01
CA PHE A 199 1.87 -1.31 -19.97
C PHE A 199 2.95 -1.10 -21.05
N ARG A 200 3.78 -2.11 -21.32
CA ARG A 200 4.73 -2.07 -22.45
C ARG A 200 4.00 -1.92 -23.78
N ALA A 201 2.96 -2.70 -24.00
CA ALA A 201 2.14 -2.63 -25.21
C ALA A 201 1.41 -1.27 -25.34
N ALA A 202 1.07 -0.62 -24.22
CA ALA A 202 0.50 0.73 -24.20
C ALA A 202 1.55 1.83 -24.41
N GLY A 203 2.84 1.49 -24.61
CA GLY A 203 3.91 2.43 -24.91
C GLY A 203 4.69 2.92 -23.69
N MET A 204 4.44 2.40 -22.49
CA MET A 204 5.26 2.72 -21.34
C MET A 204 6.63 2.05 -21.39
N THR A 205 7.67 2.80 -21.05
CA THR A 205 9.01 2.23 -20.82
C THR A 205 9.06 1.64 -19.43
N VAL A 206 9.27 0.31 -19.35
CA VAL A 206 9.39 -0.40 -18.07
C VAL A 206 10.85 -0.47 -17.63
N ILE A 207 11.12 0.01 -16.44
CA ILE A 207 12.45 0.08 -15.81
C ILE A 207 12.46 -0.89 -14.62
N THR A 208 13.45 -1.78 -14.57
CA THR A 208 13.73 -2.61 -13.40
C THR A 208 14.95 -2.02 -12.70
N PRO A 209 14.75 -1.28 -11.60
CA PRO A 209 15.85 -0.64 -10.88
C PRO A 209 16.58 -1.66 -9.97
N ASP A 210 17.74 -1.27 -9.44
CA ASP A 210 18.33 -1.99 -8.32
C ASP A 210 17.44 -1.78 -7.07
N ALA A 211 16.77 -2.86 -6.66
CA ALA A 211 15.88 -2.83 -5.49
C ALA A 211 16.64 -2.47 -4.20
N ASN A 212 17.90 -2.85 -4.05
CA ASN A 212 18.68 -2.52 -2.88
C ASN A 212 19.02 -1.03 -2.79
N ALA A 213 19.24 -0.38 -3.92
CA ALA A 213 19.47 1.06 -3.96
C ALA A 213 18.26 1.85 -3.40
N PHE A 214 17.03 1.40 -3.71
CA PHE A 214 15.80 2.01 -3.17
C PHE A 214 15.54 1.61 -1.72
N ARG A 215 15.85 0.36 -1.36
CA ARG A 215 15.61 -0.18 -0.01
C ARG A 215 16.51 0.44 1.05
N ALA A 216 17.80 0.56 0.78
CA ALA A 216 18.79 0.97 1.78
C ALA A 216 18.50 2.32 2.46
N PRO A 217 18.23 3.43 1.74
CA PRO A 217 17.94 4.71 2.38
C PRO A 217 16.65 4.70 3.19
N VAL A 218 15.66 3.91 2.78
CA VAL A 218 14.37 3.77 3.50
C VAL A 218 14.59 3.05 4.83
N LEU A 219 15.24 1.89 4.82
CA LEU A 219 15.52 1.14 6.05
C LEU A 219 16.44 1.88 7.03
N ALA A 220 17.30 2.75 6.52
CA ALA A 220 18.15 3.57 7.38
C ALA A 220 17.40 4.70 8.11
N LYS A 221 16.30 5.21 7.53
CA LYS A 221 15.59 6.42 8.01
C LYS A 221 14.21 6.13 8.59
N VAL A 222 13.36 5.40 7.84
CA VAL A 222 11.93 5.29 8.18
C VAL A 222 11.69 4.59 9.52
N PRO A 223 12.30 3.43 9.87
CA PRO A 223 12.07 2.81 11.17
C PRO A 223 12.39 3.74 12.35
N LYS A 224 13.49 4.50 12.26
CA LYS A 224 13.88 5.45 13.30
C LYS A 224 12.86 6.58 13.51
N LEU A 225 12.25 7.06 12.44
CA LEU A 225 11.23 8.11 12.51
C LEU A 225 9.93 7.62 13.18
N PHE A 226 9.67 6.32 13.09
CA PHE A 226 8.43 5.72 13.59
C PHE A 226 8.63 4.83 14.82
N GLU A 227 9.82 4.73 15.39
CA GLU A 227 10.13 3.86 16.53
C GLU A 227 9.18 4.10 17.72
N ALA A 228 8.88 5.35 18.02
CA ALA A 228 7.93 5.70 19.09
C ALA A 228 6.48 5.25 18.80
N LYS A 229 6.12 5.08 17.50
CA LYS A 229 4.79 4.68 17.06
C LYS A 229 4.68 3.16 16.89
N TRP A 230 5.75 2.51 16.44
CA TRP A 230 5.77 1.08 16.09
C TRP A 230 6.30 0.21 17.22
N GLY A 231 7.15 0.74 18.08
CA GLY A 231 7.83 0.05 19.16
C GLY A 231 9.34 -0.08 18.91
N ALA A 232 10.09 -0.23 20.00
CA ALA A 232 11.55 -0.37 19.93
C ALA A 232 11.95 -1.64 19.16
N GLY A 233 12.98 -1.52 18.34
CA GLY A 233 13.54 -2.63 17.56
C GLY A 233 12.84 -2.89 16.21
N THR A 234 11.98 -1.98 15.76
CA THR A 234 11.38 -2.03 14.41
C THR A 234 12.29 -1.45 13.32
#